data_d1656d9d4795c682001461b9378c4abf
#
_entry.id   d1656d9d4795c682001461b9378c4abf
#
_cell.length_a   1.000
_cell.length_b   1.000
_cell.length_c   1.000
_cell.angle_alpha   90.00
_cell.angle_beta   90.00
_cell.angle_gamma   90.00
#
_symmetry.space_group_name_H-M   'P 1'
#
loop_
_entity.id
_entity.type
_entity.pdbx_description
1 polymer ?
#
loop_
_entity_poly.entity_id
_entity_poly.type
_entity_poly.pdbx_seq_one_letter_code
_entity_poly.pdbx_strand_id
1 'polypeptide(L)'
;WITAETEAPEEAISDLAWKKHQMPAWHLITADGQGITLVNIGVGPSNAKTICDHLAVLRPDVWLMIGHCGGLRESQAIGDYVLAHAYLRDDHVLDAVLPPDIPIPSIAEVQRALYDATKLVSGRPGEEVKQRLRTGTVVTTDDRNWELRYSASALRLT
;
A
#
# COMPACT_ATOMS: atom_id res chain seq x y z
N TRP A 1 14.12 -11.33 12.02
CA TRP A 1 14.51 -10.00 11.56
C TRP A 1 15.80 -10.11 10.77
N ILE A 2 15.83 -9.52 9.58
CA ILE A 2 16.98 -9.52 8.68
C ILE A 2 17.36 -8.06 8.45
N THR A 3 18.60 -7.71 8.77
CA THR A 3 19.11 -6.36 8.54
C THR A 3 19.67 -6.25 7.11
N ALA A 4 19.65 -5.06 6.54
CA ALA A 4 20.17 -4.81 5.20
C ALA A 4 21.69 -5.02 5.06
N GLU A 5 22.40 -5.18 6.16
CA GLU A 5 23.83 -5.50 6.16
C GLU A 5 24.13 -6.96 5.81
N THR A 6 23.12 -7.82 5.80
CA THR A 6 23.28 -9.18 5.28
C THR A 6 23.22 -9.14 3.76
N GLU A 7 24.35 -9.32 3.10
CA GLU A 7 24.44 -9.57 1.64
C GLU A 7 23.82 -10.93 1.26
N ALA A 8 22.75 -11.30 1.94
CA ALA A 8 22.07 -12.56 1.63
C ALA A 8 21.27 -12.38 0.32
N PRO A 9 21.30 -13.35 -0.58
CA PRO A 9 20.47 -13.34 -1.78
C PRO A 9 19.00 -13.11 -1.40
N GLU A 10 18.29 -12.35 -2.21
CA GLU A 10 16.87 -12.01 -1.98
C GLU A 10 15.99 -13.24 -1.71
N GLU A 11 16.27 -14.35 -2.41
CA GLU A 11 15.61 -15.63 -2.21
C GLU A 11 15.85 -16.22 -0.81
N ALA A 12 17.06 -16.11 -0.26
CA ALA A 12 17.37 -16.58 1.08
C ALA A 12 16.69 -15.73 2.15
N ILE A 13 16.57 -14.43 1.94
CA ILE A 13 15.84 -13.50 2.81
C ILE A 13 14.36 -13.87 2.84
N SER A 14 13.75 -14.04 1.68
CA SER A 14 12.33 -14.41 1.54
C SER A 14 12.04 -15.76 2.21
N ASP A 15 12.86 -16.77 1.97
CA ASP A 15 12.70 -18.12 2.51
C ASP A 15 12.76 -18.14 4.05
N LEU A 16 13.70 -17.41 4.63
CA LEU A 16 13.84 -17.32 6.09
C LEU A 16 12.67 -16.61 6.74
N ALA A 17 12.16 -15.54 6.14
CA ALA A 17 11.04 -14.78 6.66
C ALA A 17 9.72 -15.57 6.58
N TRP A 18 9.41 -16.18 5.44
CA TRP A 18 8.19 -16.97 5.25
C TRP A 18 8.10 -18.19 6.17
N LYS A 19 9.20 -18.90 6.35
CA LYS A 19 9.20 -20.14 7.14
C LYS A 19 9.09 -19.91 8.65
N LYS A 20 9.44 -18.73 9.13
CA LYS A 20 9.54 -18.46 10.57
C LYS A 20 8.42 -17.59 11.14
N HIS A 21 7.78 -16.78 10.33
CA HIS A 21 6.85 -15.75 10.80
C HIS A 21 5.58 -15.70 9.97
N GLN A 22 4.44 -15.61 10.63
CA GLN A 22 3.15 -15.42 9.97
C GLN A 22 3.07 -14.07 9.24
N MET A 23 3.67 -13.04 9.81
CA MET A 23 3.80 -11.71 9.23
C MET A 23 5.28 -11.31 9.26
N PRO A 24 6.05 -11.71 8.24
CA PRO A 24 7.47 -11.42 8.21
C PRO A 24 7.73 -9.91 8.06
N ALA A 25 8.79 -9.46 8.71
CA ALA A 25 9.20 -8.08 8.64
C ALA A 25 10.71 -7.96 8.41
N TRP A 26 11.09 -6.93 7.69
CA TRP A 26 12.47 -6.60 7.35
C TRP A 26 12.76 -5.17 7.78
N HIS A 27 13.96 -4.95 8.28
CA HIS A 27 14.43 -3.63 8.68
C HIS A 27 15.65 -3.23 7.85
N LEU A 28 15.59 -2.03 7.32
CA LEU A 28 16.77 -1.29 6.88
C LEU A 28 17.07 -0.27 7.97
N ILE A 29 18.21 -0.41 8.63
CA ILE A 29 18.64 0.49 9.70
C ILE A 29 19.90 1.22 9.23
N THR A 30 19.88 2.54 9.30
CA THR A 30 21.03 3.38 8.97
C THR A 30 21.92 3.59 10.20
N ALA A 31 23.14 4.06 10.00
CA ALA A 31 24.14 4.22 11.07
C ALA A 31 23.72 5.23 12.17
N ASP A 32 22.84 6.15 11.85
CA ASP A 32 22.26 7.13 12.78
C ASP A 32 21.01 6.62 13.51
N GLY A 33 20.65 5.34 13.31
CA GLY A 33 19.50 4.71 13.97
C GLY A 33 18.15 4.98 13.32
N GLN A 34 18.13 5.68 12.17
CA GLN A 34 16.93 5.82 11.36
C GLN A 34 16.70 4.55 10.52
N GLY A 35 15.57 4.46 9.85
CA GLY A 35 15.38 3.32 8.98
C GLY A 35 13.96 3.15 8.45
N ILE A 36 13.80 2.07 7.69
CA ILE A 36 12.54 1.67 7.11
C ILE A 36 12.24 0.24 7.57
N THR A 37 11.03 0.01 8.02
CA THR A 37 10.52 -1.33 8.31
C THR A 37 9.48 -1.70 7.28
N LEU A 38 9.70 -2.81 6.58
CA LEU A 38 8.71 -3.42 5.69
C LEU A 38 8.06 -4.60 6.42
N VAL A 39 6.74 -4.60 6.52
CA VAL A 39 5.97 -5.69 7.13
C VAL A 39 5.03 -6.28 6.10
N ASN A 40 5.11 -7.59 5.87
CA ASN A 40 4.12 -8.28 5.06
C ASN A 40 2.90 -8.63 5.93
N ILE A 41 1.81 -7.94 5.71
CA ILE A 41 0.57 -8.11 6.49
C ILE A 41 -0.39 -9.14 5.89
N GLY A 42 -0.02 -9.77 4.77
CA GLY A 42 -0.93 -10.64 4.03
C GLY A 42 -1.98 -9.83 3.26
N VAL A 43 -3.21 -10.28 3.29
CA VAL A 43 -4.31 -9.71 2.50
C VAL A 43 -5.45 -9.23 3.40
N GLY A 44 -6.04 -8.12 3.01
CA GLY A 44 -7.31 -7.64 3.54
C GLY A 44 -7.21 -6.49 4.53
N PRO A 45 -8.29 -5.68 4.62
CA PRO A 45 -8.34 -4.48 5.44
C PRO A 45 -8.29 -4.80 6.94
N SER A 46 -8.86 -5.92 7.38
CA SER A 46 -8.82 -6.35 8.78
C SER A 46 -7.39 -6.61 9.27
N ASN A 47 -6.56 -7.25 8.44
CA ASN A 47 -5.15 -7.45 8.76
C ASN A 47 -4.40 -6.11 8.83
N ALA A 48 -4.66 -5.21 7.88
CA ALA A 48 -4.06 -3.89 7.87
C ALA A 48 -4.39 -3.13 9.16
N LYS A 49 -5.68 -3.09 9.56
CA LYS A 49 -6.09 -2.44 10.81
C LYS A 49 -5.40 -3.05 12.02
N THR A 50 -5.47 -4.37 12.17
CA THR A 50 -4.89 -5.07 13.33
C THR A 50 -3.41 -4.79 13.48
N ILE A 51 -2.65 -4.86 12.39
CA ILE A 51 -1.21 -4.58 12.41
C ILE A 51 -0.92 -3.11 12.71
N CYS A 52 -1.67 -2.18 12.13
CA CYS A 52 -1.52 -0.76 12.42
C CYS A 52 -1.77 -0.48 13.91
N ASP A 53 -2.81 -1.05 14.50
CA ASP A 53 -3.10 -0.90 15.93
C ASP A 53 -1.93 -1.40 16.81
N HIS A 54 -1.34 -2.55 16.46
CA HIS A 54 -0.21 -3.10 17.22
C HIS A 54 1.07 -2.28 17.03
N LEU A 55 1.37 -1.84 15.82
CA LEU A 55 2.59 -1.11 15.52
C LEU A 55 2.52 0.37 15.90
N ALA A 56 1.32 0.91 16.13
CA ALA A 56 1.13 2.32 16.51
C ALA A 56 1.86 2.68 17.80
N VAL A 57 2.07 1.72 18.70
CA VAL A 57 2.84 1.93 19.94
C VAL A 57 4.30 2.31 19.69
N LEU A 58 4.84 1.94 18.53
CA LEU A 58 6.20 2.27 18.10
C LEU A 58 6.33 3.69 17.54
N ARG A 59 5.20 4.37 17.33
CA ARG A 59 5.11 5.74 16.82
C ARG A 59 5.99 6.00 15.58
N PRO A 60 5.79 5.25 14.47
CA PRO A 60 6.54 5.52 13.25
C PRO A 60 6.19 6.93 12.72
N ASP A 61 7.17 7.60 12.14
CA ASP A 61 6.99 8.95 11.60
C ASP A 61 6.05 8.96 10.39
N VAL A 62 6.08 7.90 9.57
CA VAL A 62 5.26 7.77 8.36
C VAL A 62 4.80 6.33 8.18
N TRP A 63 3.57 6.18 7.74
CA TRP A 63 3.00 4.91 7.30
C TRP A 63 2.78 4.92 5.79
N LEU A 64 3.28 3.90 5.10
CA LEU A 64 3.01 3.68 3.69
C LEU A 64 2.36 2.33 3.49
N MET A 65 1.20 2.30 2.83
CA MET A 65 0.56 1.08 2.37
C MET A 65 0.99 0.81 0.93
N ILE A 66 1.54 -0.36 0.68
CA ILE A 66 1.94 -0.82 -0.65
C ILE A 66 1.21 -2.12 -0.93
N GLY A 67 0.51 -2.20 -2.05
CA GLY A 67 -0.25 -3.39 -2.42
C GLY A 67 -0.69 -3.38 -3.87
N HIS A 68 -1.31 -4.46 -4.28
CA HIS A 68 -1.92 -4.56 -5.60
C HIS A 68 -3.36 -4.05 -5.56
N CYS A 69 -3.80 -3.47 -6.66
CA CYS A 69 -5.19 -3.07 -6.86
C CYS A 69 -5.66 -3.44 -8.27
N GLY A 70 -6.96 -3.67 -8.43
CA GLY A 70 -7.58 -3.82 -9.74
C GLY A 70 -7.79 -2.45 -10.40
N GLY A 71 -7.41 -2.32 -11.67
CA GLY A 71 -7.72 -1.13 -12.46
C GLY A 71 -9.16 -1.18 -12.96
N LEU A 72 -9.92 -0.10 -12.77
CA LEU A 72 -11.32 0.01 -13.20
C LEU A 72 -11.50 0.82 -14.50
N ARG A 73 -10.44 1.44 -15.00
CA ARG A 73 -10.48 2.26 -16.21
C ARG A 73 -9.75 1.57 -17.36
N GLU A 74 -10.33 1.59 -18.54
CA GLU A 74 -9.72 1.04 -19.76
C GLU A 74 -8.33 1.62 -20.08
N SER A 75 -8.08 2.86 -19.66
CA SER A 75 -6.78 3.51 -19.84
C SER A 75 -5.68 2.99 -18.92
N GLN A 76 -5.99 2.13 -17.96
CA GLN A 76 -5.02 1.54 -17.03
C GLN A 76 -4.44 0.25 -17.62
N ALA A 77 -3.15 0.07 -17.45
CA ALA A 77 -2.43 -1.12 -17.88
C ALA A 77 -1.76 -1.81 -16.68
N ILE A 78 -1.53 -3.11 -16.82
CA ILE A 78 -0.74 -3.88 -15.83
C ILE A 78 0.66 -3.25 -15.74
N GLY A 79 1.10 -2.97 -14.53
CA GLY A 79 2.36 -2.27 -14.25
C GLY A 79 2.22 -0.75 -14.06
N ASP A 80 1.02 -0.19 -14.20
CA ASP A 80 0.77 1.18 -13.76
C ASP A 80 0.71 1.24 -12.23
N TYR A 81 1.11 2.37 -11.68
CA TYR A 81 1.01 2.67 -10.26
C TYR A 81 -0.18 3.59 -9.99
N VAL A 82 -0.88 3.34 -8.90
CA VAL A 82 -1.94 4.22 -8.40
C VAL A 82 -1.49 4.86 -7.10
N LEU A 83 -1.39 6.18 -7.11
CA LEU A 83 -1.21 6.97 -5.89
C LEU A 83 -2.59 7.40 -5.41
N ALA A 84 -3.06 6.75 -4.36
CA ALA A 84 -4.38 7.05 -3.82
C ALA A 84 -4.39 8.42 -3.13
N HIS A 85 -5.30 9.29 -3.53
CA HIS A 85 -5.55 10.55 -2.84
C HIS A 85 -6.70 10.45 -1.84
N ALA A 86 -7.56 9.45 -1.98
CA ALA A 86 -8.62 9.13 -1.04
C ALA A 86 -8.98 7.65 -1.10
N TYR A 87 -9.52 7.13 0.01
CA TYR A 87 -10.01 5.77 0.13
C TYR A 87 -11.50 5.79 0.48
N LEU A 88 -12.31 5.12 -0.35
CA LEU A 88 -13.69 4.76 -0.02
C LEU A 88 -13.66 3.38 0.64
N ARG A 89 -14.39 3.26 1.74
CA ARG A 89 -14.37 2.07 2.58
C ARG A 89 -15.63 1.22 2.38
N ASP A 90 -15.54 0.21 1.54
CA ASP A 90 -16.57 -0.84 1.40
C ASP A 90 -16.13 -2.11 2.17
N ASP A 91 -15.23 -1.93 3.13
CA ASP A 91 -14.66 -3.00 3.95
C ASP A 91 -15.25 -3.08 5.37
N HIS A 92 -16.00 -2.07 5.77
CA HIS A 92 -16.72 -1.98 7.04
C HIS A 92 -15.85 -2.03 8.33
N VAL A 93 -14.52 -2.04 8.19
CA VAL A 93 -13.61 -2.23 9.34
C VAL A 93 -13.65 -1.06 10.32
N LEU A 94 -13.92 0.15 9.84
CA LEU A 94 -13.93 1.37 10.66
C LEU A 94 -15.33 1.97 10.86
N ASP A 95 -16.40 1.28 10.49
CA ASP A 95 -17.77 1.84 10.53
C ASP A 95 -18.23 2.28 11.92
N ALA A 96 -17.69 1.64 12.97
CA ALA A 96 -17.96 2.02 14.34
C ALA A 96 -17.39 3.39 14.77
N VAL A 97 -16.40 3.91 14.03
CA VAL A 97 -15.67 5.13 14.40
C VAL A 97 -15.73 6.23 13.34
N LEU A 98 -16.05 5.87 12.09
CA LEU A 98 -16.10 6.80 10.99
C LEU A 98 -17.20 6.42 9.99
N PRO A 99 -18.11 7.33 9.60
CA PRO A 99 -19.14 7.05 8.60
C PRO A 99 -18.53 6.53 7.28
N PRO A 100 -19.11 5.48 6.67
CA PRO A 100 -18.52 4.81 5.51
C PRO A 100 -18.51 5.68 4.24
N ASP A 101 -19.41 6.63 4.14
CA ASP A 101 -19.54 7.56 3.02
C ASP A 101 -18.53 8.71 3.02
N ILE A 102 -17.73 8.84 4.09
CA ILE A 102 -16.67 9.82 4.16
C ILE A 102 -15.35 9.19 3.66
N PRO A 103 -14.82 9.63 2.50
CA PRO A 103 -13.54 9.16 2.03
C PRO A 103 -12.41 9.56 2.98
N ILE A 104 -11.48 8.65 3.24
CA ILE A 104 -10.28 8.97 4.03
C ILE A 104 -9.21 9.53 3.10
N PRO A 105 -8.82 10.81 3.23
CA PRO A 105 -7.76 11.38 2.41
C PRO A 105 -6.40 10.85 2.85
N SER A 106 -5.49 10.71 1.90
CA SER A 106 -4.07 10.52 2.21
C SER A 106 -3.40 11.86 2.55
N ILE A 107 -2.28 11.80 3.25
CA ILE A 107 -1.53 12.98 3.66
C ILE A 107 -0.87 13.62 2.42
N ALA A 108 -1.14 14.89 2.15
CA ALA A 108 -0.72 15.59 0.94
C ALA A 108 0.81 15.68 0.80
N GLU A 109 1.52 15.87 1.91
CA GLU A 109 2.98 15.94 1.96
C GLU A 109 3.60 14.60 1.54
N VAL A 110 3.02 13.49 2.01
CA VAL A 110 3.47 12.15 1.65
C VAL A 110 3.19 11.85 0.18
N GLN A 111 2.03 12.27 -0.34
CA GLN A 111 1.73 12.14 -1.77
C GLN A 111 2.76 12.85 -2.64
N ARG A 112 3.10 14.08 -2.26
CA ARG A 112 4.11 14.86 -2.98
C ARG A 112 5.48 14.20 -2.93
N ALA A 113 5.89 13.73 -1.76
CA ALA A 113 7.16 13.03 -1.59
C ALA A 113 7.23 11.75 -2.44
N LEU A 114 6.16 10.98 -2.50
CA LEU A 114 6.08 9.78 -3.34
C LEU A 114 6.15 10.10 -4.84
N TYR A 115 5.50 11.19 -5.26
CA TYR A 115 5.59 11.65 -6.64
C TYR A 115 7.01 12.06 -7.01
N ASP A 116 7.66 12.85 -6.16
CA ASP A 116 9.04 13.30 -6.38
C ASP A 116 10.03 12.13 -6.33
N ALA A 117 9.85 11.18 -5.42
CA ALA A 117 10.63 9.95 -5.37
C ALA A 117 10.47 9.11 -6.65
N THR A 118 9.26 9.04 -7.20
CA THR A 118 9.03 8.32 -8.46
C THR A 118 9.77 8.98 -9.63
N LYS A 119 9.80 10.31 -9.69
CA LYS A 119 10.61 11.02 -10.69
C LYS A 119 12.09 10.71 -10.54
N LEU A 120 12.59 10.75 -9.31
CA LEU A 120 14.00 10.51 -9.01
C LEU A 120 14.41 9.09 -9.39
N VAL A 121 13.65 8.09 -8.97
CA VAL A 121 13.97 6.67 -9.19
C VAL A 121 13.80 6.28 -10.66
N SER A 122 12.78 6.80 -11.34
CA SER A 122 12.53 6.47 -12.76
C SER A 122 13.43 7.23 -13.73
N GLY A 123 14.02 8.35 -13.30
CA GLY A 123 14.76 9.26 -14.18
C GLY A 123 13.91 9.93 -15.26
N ARG A 124 12.57 9.87 -15.16
CA ARG A 124 11.62 10.33 -16.17
C ARG A 124 11.15 11.76 -15.90
N PRO A 125 10.86 12.54 -16.94
CA PRO A 125 10.24 13.85 -16.79
C PRO A 125 8.82 13.70 -16.20
N GLY A 126 8.36 14.76 -15.52
CA GLY A 126 7.12 14.72 -14.75
C GLY A 126 5.87 14.33 -15.56
N GLU A 127 5.80 14.64 -16.83
CA GLU A 127 4.66 14.24 -17.69
C GLU A 127 4.61 12.74 -17.95
N GLU A 128 5.76 12.12 -18.18
CA GLU A 128 5.85 10.66 -18.35
C GLU A 128 5.56 9.93 -17.04
N VAL A 129 5.96 10.50 -15.91
CA VAL A 129 5.63 9.95 -14.59
C VAL A 129 4.12 9.91 -14.39
N LYS A 130 3.39 10.96 -14.76
CA LYS A 130 1.92 11.02 -14.65
C LYS A 130 1.20 9.97 -15.48
N GLN A 131 1.79 9.50 -16.57
CA GLN A 131 1.21 8.43 -17.38
C GLN A 131 1.27 7.07 -16.66
N ARG A 132 2.27 6.85 -15.82
CA ARG A 132 2.51 5.61 -15.10
C ARG A 132 2.06 5.66 -13.63
N LEU A 133 2.26 6.78 -12.96
CA LEU A 133 1.79 7.03 -11.61
C LEU A 133 0.49 7.84 -11.67
N ARG A 134 -0.62 7.14 -11.68
CA ARG A 134 -1.96 7.74 -11.75
C ARG A 134 -2.46 8.11 -10.37
N THR A 135 -3.11 9.24 -10.25
CA THR A 135 -3.75 9.65 -9.01
C THR A 135 -5.25 9.32 -9.08
N GLY A 136 -5.80 8.75 -8.04
CA GLY A 136 -7.21 8.40 -8.01
C GLY A 136 -7.74 8.03 -6.64
N THR A 137 -9.06 7.90 -6.54
CA THR A 137 -9.72 7.32 -5.38
C THR A 137 -9.64 5.80 -5.48
N VAL A 138 -9.30 5.15 -4.39
CA VAL A 138 -9.27 3.69 -4.26
C VAL A 138 -10.42 3.24 -3.38
N VAL A 139 -11.09 2.19 -3.77
CA VAL A 139 -12.12 1.52 -2.95
C VAL A 139 -11.47 0.32 -2.28
N THR A 140 -11.59 0.24 -0.96
CA THR A 140 -11.24 -0.96 -0.21
C THR A 140 -12.48 -1.82 -0.02
N THR A 141 -12.36 -3.11 -0.19
CA THR A 141 -13.46 -4.06 0.02
C THR A 141 -12.95 -5.31 0.71
N ASP A 142 -13.78 -5.95 1.49
CA ASP A 142 -13.54 -7.25 2.12
C ASP A 142 -14.02 -8.44 1.27
N ASP A 143 -14.80 -8.17 0.22
CA ASP A 143 -15.32 -9.18 -0.70
C ASP A 143 -14.59 -9.18 -2.04
N ARG A 144 -13.83 -10.24 -2.31
CA ARG A 144 -13.15 -10.43 -3.59
C ARG A 144 -14.07 -10.91 -4.72
N ASN A 145 -15.31 -11.25 -4.45
CA ASN A 145 -16.25 -11.67 -5.49
C ASN A 145 -16.57 -10.59 -6.51
N TRP A 146 -16.25 -9.32 -6.21
CA TRP A 146 -16.37 -8.24 -7.18
C TRP A 146 -15.55 -8.51 -8.46
N GLU A 147 -14.40 -9.16 -8.37
CA GLU A 147 -13.58 -9.56 -9.51
C GLU A 147 -14.30 -10.56 -10.42
N LEU A 148 -15.09 -11.44 -9.83
CA LEU A 148 -15.86 -12.47 -10.55
C LEU A 148 -17.17 -11.93 -11.13
N ARG A 149 -17.67 -10.82 -10.60
CA ARG A 149 -18.92 -10.16 -11.00
C ARG A 149 -18.66 -8.75 -11.50
N TYR A 150 -17.62 -8.58 -12.28
CA TYR A 150 -17.12 -7.28 -12.73
C TYR A 150 -18.22 -6.36 -13.27
N SER A 151 -19.11 -6.86 -14.14
CA SER A 151 -20.18 -6.05 -14.72
C SER A 151 -21.17 -5.49 -13.69
N ALA A 152 -21.45 -6.22 -12.62
CA ALA A 152 -22.34 -5.75 -11.55
C ALA A 152 -21.61 -4.83 -10.58
N SER A 153 -20.33 -5.03 -10.37
CA SER A 153 -19.51 -4.24 -9.44
C SER A 153 -19.08 -2.91 -10.05
N ALA A 154 -18.78 -2.87 -11.34
CA ALA A 154 -18.43 -1.66 -12.05
C ALA A 154 -19.53 -0.59 -11.96
N LEU A 155 -20.81 -1.02 -11.99
CA LEU A 155 -21.98 -0.13 -11.84
C LEU A 155 -22.09 0.48 -10.44
N ARG A 156 -21.54 -0.14 -9.41
CA ARG A 156 -21.51 0.41 -8.05
C ARG A 156 -20.37 1.41 -7.83
N LEU A 157 -19.31 1.31 -8.63
CA LEU A 157 -18.07 2.07 -8.46
C LEU A 157 -17.93 3.23 -9.46
N THR A 158 -18.87 3.37 -10.38
CA THR A 158 -18.95 4.50 -11.32
C THR A 158 -20.04 5.48 -10.91
#